data_a5dd070a6b424022951325c91b94a78e
#
_entry.id   a5dd070a6b424022951325c91b94a78e
#
_cell.length_a   1.000
_cell.length_b   1.000
_cell.length_c   1.000
_cell.angle_alpha   90.00
_cell.angle_beta   90.00
_cell.angle_gamma   90.00
#
_symmetry.space_group_name_H-M   'P 1'
#
loop_
_entity.id
_entity.type
_entity.pdbx_description
1 polymer ?
#
loop_
_entity_poly.entity_id
_entity_poly.type
_entity_poly.pdbx_seq_one_letter_code
_entity_poly.pdbx_strand_id
1 'polypeptide(L)'
;MKSVGNIQKITAAMKMVAASRLKGAQIKMEKSRGIVQPLFRMLGDQPGIEAEKTMVVPVSSDKGLCGGINTTVVKYSKVVSGLSDKSTMSIVGEKARAQLAKGEAEHVQNVIVDLSKIPLTFATASLVTDTILAEGAQKHQIVYNRFQSVISFKPTVATVFSSDEYEKAAEAGSIKFDEYEMEGPERSEFLLDLAEFNMGVVMYNALLENSTSELGSRMQSMENSTKNAKDMLGKLTLLYNRTRQASITTELIEIISGASALEG
;
A
#
# COMPACT_ATOMS: atom_id res chain seq x y z
N MET A 1 -13.14 -17.73 25.51
CA MET A 1 -12.35 -16.77 26.29
C MET A 1 -10.84 -16.88 26.00
N LYS A 2 -10.20 -18.05 26.11
CA LYS A 2 -8.74 -18.20 25.82
C LYS A 2 -8.35 -17.72 24.43
N SER A 3 -9.08 -18.08 23.37
CA SER A 3 -8.80 -17.67 21.99
C SER A 3 -8.83 -16.15 21.81
N VAL A 4 -9.83 -15.46 22.38
CA VAL A 4 -9.95 -13.99 22.29
C VAL A 4 -8.80 -13.31 23.06
N GLY A 5 -8.43 -13.84 24.22
CA GLY A 5 -7.26 -13.35 24.98
C GLY A 5 -5.93 -13.54 24.22
N ASN A 6 -5.78 -14.62 23.46
CA ASN A 6 -4.62 -14.82 22.60
C ASN A 6 -4.61 -13.83 21.42
N ILE A 7 -5.76 -13.61 20.77
CA ILE A 7 -5.90 -12.61 19.71
C ILE A 7 -5.48 -11.24 20.22
N GLN A 8 -5.96 -10.82 21.40
CA GLN A 8 -5.57 -9.55 22.03
C GLN A 8 -4.06 -9.41 22.20
N LYS A 9 -3.39 -10.46 22.69
CA LYS A 9 -1.93 -10.46 22.87
C LYS A 9 -1.18 -10.37 21.54
N ILE A 10 -1.63 -11.13 20.53
CA ILE A 10 -1.00 -11.15 19.20
C ILE A 10 -1.14 -9.79 18.55
N THR A 11 -2.34 -9.19 18.54
CA THR A 11 -2.57 -7.89 17.93
C THR A 11 -1.81 -6.77 18.63
N ALA A 12 -1.67 -6.82 19.97
CA ALA A 12 -0.83 -5.90 20.73
C ALA A 12 0.65 -6.03 20.35
N ALA A 13 1.16 -7.24 20.20
CA ALA A 13 2.53 -7.49 19.76
C ALA A 13 2.76 -6.96 18.32
N MET A 14 1.82 -7.22 17.40
CA MET A 14 1.90 -6.73 16.03
C MET A 14 1.88 -5.20 15.96
N LYS A 15 1.08 -4.52 16.80
CA LYS A 15 1.09 -3.06 16.95
C LYS A 15 2.49 -2.57 17.34
N MET A 16 3.12 -3.18 18.35
CA MET A 16 4.45 -2.78 18.82
C MET A 16 5.52 -2.96 17.75
N VAL A 17 5.49 -4.06 17.00
CA VAL A 17 6.42 -4.30 15.88
C VAL A 17 6.23 -3.27 14.77
N ALA A 18 4.99 -2.95 14.39
CA ALA A 18 4.73 -1.91 13.40
C ALA A 18 5.22 -0.54 13.86
N ALA A 19 4.95 -0.15 15.11
CA ALA A 19 5.39 1.11 15.69
C ALA A 19 6.93 1.25 15.73
N SER A 20 7.64 0.19 16.10
CA SER A 20 9.13 0.22 16.16
C SER A 20 9.77 0.44 14.79
N ARG A 21 9.16 -0.10 13.73
CA ARG A 21 9.66 0.05 12.34
C ARG A 21 9.27 1.38 11.70
N LEU A 22 8.15 1.96 12.12
CA LEU A 22 7.56 3.14 11.50
C LEU A 22 8.50 4.33 11.47
N LYS A 23 9.17 4.64 12.60
CA LYS A 23 10.09 5.79 12.69
C LYS A 23 11.24 5.70 11.68
N GLY A 24 11.85 4.53 11.54
CA GLY A 24 12.93 4.30 10.56
C GLY A 24 12.44 4.41 9.12
N ALA A 25 11.23 3.92 8.84
CA ALA A 25 10.59 4.05 7.52
C ALA A 25 10.28 5.52 7.18
N GLN A 26 9.77 6.30 8.14
CA GLN A 26 9.50 7.74 7.97
C GLN A 26 10.76 8.52 7.59
N ILE A 27 11.86 8.30 8.28
CA ILE A 27 13.13 8.99 7.98
C ILE A 27 13.61 8.69 6.55
N LYS A 28 13.51 7.44 6.10
CA LYS A 28 13.89 7.05 4.74
C LYS A 28 12.97 7.70 3.69
N MET A 29 11.67 7.67 3.94
CA MET A 29 10.66 8.26 3.08
C MET A 29 10.82 9.78 2.97
N GLU A 30 11.05 10.49 4.06
CA GLU A 30 11.28 11.95 4.06
C GLU A 30 12.51 12.32 3.23
N LYS A 31 13.59 11.53 3.35
CA LYS A 31 14.80 11.72 2.52
C LYS A 31 14.52 11.49 1.04
N SER A 32 13.70 10.51 0.68
CA SER A 32 13.36 10.25 -0.73
C SER A 32 12.54 11.38 -1.36
N ARG A 33 11.66 12.03 -0.59
CA ARG A 33 10.90 13.21 -1.05
C ARG A 33 11.82 14.36 -1.51
N GLY A 34 12.97 14.53 -0.86
CA GLY A 34 13.95 15.55 -1.21
C GLY A 34 14.55 15.39 -2.62
N ILE A 35 14.58 14.17 -3.15
CA ILE A 35 15.07 13.88 -4.51
C ILE A 35 13.95 14.03 -5.54
N VAL A 36 12.75 13.56 -5.21
CA VAL A 36 11.59 13.54 -6.13
C VAL A 36 11.05 14.96 -6.40
N GLN A 37 11.02 15.82 -5.40
CA GLN A 37 10.45 17.16 -5.56
C GLN A 37 11.11 18.02 -6.64
N PRO A 38 12.45 18.08 -6.73
CA PRO A 38 13.13 18.78 -7.82
C PRO A 38 12.79 18.22 -9.20
N LEU A 39 12.74 16.89 -9.34
CA LEU A 39 12.39 16.22 -10.60
C LEU A 39 10.95 16.56 -11.03
N PHE A 40 9.99 16.54 -10.12
CA PHE A 40 8.64 16.98 -10.44
C PHE A 40 8.52 18.46 -10.80
N ARG A 41 9.40 19.31 -10.26
CA ARG A 41 9.43 20.73 -10.67
C ARG A 41 10.02 20.92 -12.06
N MET A 42 10.97 20.09 -12.44
CA MET A 42 11.66 20.15 -13.73
C MET A 42 10.84 19.49 -14.84
N LEU A 43 10.35 18.28 -14.61
CA LEU A 43 9.64 17.45 -15.61
C LEU A 43 8.12 17.63 -15.59
N GLY A 44 7.58 18.12 -14.48
CA GLY A 44 6.15 18.22 -14.25
C GLY A 44 5.49 16.88 -13.89
N ASP A 45 4.33 16.95 -13.27
CA ASP A 45 3.39 15.83 -13.13
C ASP A 45 2.17 16.17 -13.98
N GLN A 46 2.12 15.67 -15.21
CA GLN A 46 1.15 16.05 -16.24
C GLN A 46 0.23 14.88 -16.60
N PRO A 47 -0.72 14.50 -15.76
CA PRO A 47 -1.61 13.36 -16.00
C PRO A 47 -2.50 13.54 -17.25
N GLY A 48 -2.69 14.77 -17.71
CA GLY A 48 -3.55 15.12 -18.85
C GLY A 48 -2.95 14.86 -20.23
N ILE A 49 -1.64 14.57 -20.34
CA ILE A 49 -1.04 14.22 -21.62
C ILE A 49 -1.51 12.82 -22.03
N GLU A 50 -2.11 12.71 -23.20
CA GLU A 50 -2.52 11.43 -23.77
C GLU A 50 -1.32 10.72 -24.39
N ALA A 51 -1.26 9.41 -24.22
CA ALA A 51 -0.24 8.53 -24.78
C ALA A 51 -0.92 7.28 -25.37
N GLU A 52 -0.36 6.73 -26.43
CA GLU A 52 -0.95 5.56 -27.10
C GLU A 52 -0.98 4.33 -26.18
N LYS A 53 0.08 4.09 -25.42
CA LYS A 53 0.20 2.97 -24.50
C LYS A 53 0.46 3.47 -23.10
N THR A 54 -0.53 3.32 -22.23
CA THR A 54 -0.45 3.71 -20.82
C THR A 54 -0.28 2.47 -19.96
N MET A 55 0.67 2.50 -19.02
CA MET A 55 0.85 1.46 -18.02
C MET A 55 0.49 1.98 -16.64
N VAL A 56 -0.42 1.29 -15.97
CA VAL A 56 -0.80 1.57 -14.57
C VAL A 56 0.00 0.64 -13.67
N VAL A 57 0.67 1.22 -12.67
CA VAL A 57 1.51 0.49 -11.72
C VAL A 57 0.94 0.62 -10.31
N PRO A 58 0.03 -0.27 -9.88
CA PRO A 58 -0.46 -0.29 -8.53
C PRO A 58 0.61 -0.80 -7.56
N VAL A 59 0.99 0.04 -6.60
CA VAL A 59 1.93 -0.30 -5.52
C VAL A 59 1.16 -0.66 -4.26
N SER A 60 1.12 -1.94 -3.92
CA SER A 60 0.46 -2.48 -2.73
C SER A 60 1.45 -3.19 -1.80
N SER A 61 0.95 -3.77 -0.73
CA SER A 61 1.75 -4.59 0.17
C SER A 61 1.65 -6.08 -0.12
N ASP A 62 2.66 -6.84 0.31
CA ASP A 62 2.61 -8.31 0.30
C ASP A 62 1.81 -8.85 1.49
N LYS A 63 1.83 -8.15 2.61
CA LYS A 63 1.22 -8.58 3.88
C LYS A 63 -0.13 -7.91 4.11
N GLY A 64 -1.05 -8.63 4.75
CA GLY A 64 -2.36 -8.13 5.15
C GLY A 64 -2.36 -7.45 6.52
N LEU A 65 -3.54 -7.30 7.07
CA LEU A 65 -3.82 -6.71 8.39
C LEU A 65 -3.41 -5.23 8.52
N CYS A 66 -3.45 -4.52 7.41
CA CYS A 66 -3.11 -3.10 7.29
C CYS A 66 -4.33 -2.23 6.92
N GLY A 67 -5.52 -2.61 7.39
CA GLY A 67 -6.75 -1.88 7.11
C GLY A 67 -7.13 -1.87 5.63
N GLY A 68 -7.64 -0.74 5.15
CA GLY A 68 -8.12 -0.57 3.79
C GLY A 68 -7.08 -0.10 2.77
N ILE A 69 -5.80 0.01 3.15
CA ILE A 69 -4.77 0.63 2.31
C ILE A 69 -4.61 -0.05 0.93
N ASN A 70 -4.60 -1.38 0.90
CA ASN A 70 -4.48 -2.13 -0.36
C ASN A 70 -5.73 -2.03 -1.23
N THR A 71 -6.91 -2.08 -0.61
CA THR A 71 -8.19 -1.91 -1.32
C THR A 71 -8.30 -0.52 -1.95
N THR A 72 -7.75 0.49 -1.30
CA THR A 72 -7.72 1.85 -1.82
C THR A 72 -6.86 1.93 -3.08
N VAL A 73 -5.64 1.41 -3.08
CA VAL A 73 -4.78 1.34 -4.28
C VAL A 73 -5.52 0.63 -5.42
N VAL A 74 -6.10 -0.54 -5.17
CA VAL A 74 -6.82 -1.30 -6.20
C VAL A 74 -7.98 -0.52 -6.79
N LYS A 75 -8.79 0.16 -5.96
CA LYS A 75 -9.89 0.99 -6.45
C LYS A 75 -9.41 2.12 -7.35
N TYR A 76 -8.38 2.85 -6.92
CA TYR A 76 -7.82 3.94 -7.71
C TYR A 76 -7.17 3.43 -9.00
N SER A 77 -6.46 2.31 -8.96
CA SER A 77 -5.86 1.72 -10.16
C SER A 77 -6.89 1.33 -11.20
N LYS A 78 -8.04 0.77 -10.79
CA LYS A 78 -9.15 0.47 -11.71
C LYS A 78 -9.73 1.73 -12.35
N VAL A 79 -9.91 2.80 -11.58
CA VAL A 79 -10.39 4.09 -12.12
C VAL A 79 -9.39 4.65 -13.12
N VAL A 80 -8.11 4.65 -12.76
CA VAL A 80 -7.03 5.16 -13.63
C VAL A 80 -6.90 4.33 -14.90
N SER A 81 -6.98 3.00 -14.81
CA SER A 81 -6.95 2.11 -15.98
C SER A 81 -8.16 2.35 -16.90
N GLY A 82 -9.33 2.61 -16.36
CA GLY A 82 -10.53 2.90 -17.14
C GLY A 82 -10.54 4.27 -17.85
N LEU A 83 -9.56 5.14 -17.58
CA LEU A 83 -9.42 6.43 -18.28
C LEU A 83 -8.71 6.30 -19.64
N SER A 84 -8.07 5.17 -19.92
CA SER A 84 -7.33 4.95 -21.17
C SER A 84 -7.75 3.61 -21.80
N ASP A 85 -8.20 3.61 -23.03
CA ASP A 85 -8.69 2.41 -23.72
C ASP A 85 -7.62 1.32 -23.90
N LYS A 86 -6.35 1.72 -23.98
CA LYS A 86 -5.18 0.81 -24.15
C LYS A 86 -4.30 0.83 -22.90
N SER A 87 -4.90 0.61 -21.74
CA SER A 87 -4.12 0.53 -20.51
C SER A 87 -3.71 -0.90 -20.19
N THR A 88 -2.45 -1.06 -19.77
CA THR A 88 -1.91 -2.30 -19.22
C THR A 88 -1.52 -2.10 -17.76
N MET A 89 -1.34 -3.18 -17.01
CA MET A 89 -0.98 -3.10 -15.59
C MET A 89 0.28 -3.90 -15.28
N SER A 90 1.18 -3.30 -14.51
CA SER A 90 2.31 -3.98 -13.87
C SER A 90 2.14 -3.90 -12.36
N ILE A 91 1.74 -5.00 -11.74
CA ILE A 91 1.30 -5.03 -10.34
C ILE A 91 2.48 -5.23 -9.40
N VAL A 92 2.61 -4.35 -8.41
CA VAL A 92 3.57 -4.48 -7.32
C VAL A 92 2.85 -4.85 -6.03
N GLY A 93 3.18 -6.02 -5.48
CA GLY A 93 2.65 -6.54 -4.22
C GLY A 93 1.51 -7.55 -4.35
N GLU A 94 1.54 -8.55 -3.50
CA GLU A 94 0.64 -9.70 -3.50
C GLU A 94 -0.83 -9.32 -3.28
N LYS A 95 -1.11 -8.27 -2.48
CA LYS A 95 -2.49 -7.90 -2.15
C LYS A 95 -3.24 -7.23 -3.29
N ALA A 96 -2.57 -6.45 -4.15
CA ALA A 96 -3.17 -5.95 -5.38
C ALA A 96 -3.34 -7.10 -6.39
N ARG A 97 -2.35 -7.99 -6.54
CA ARG A 97 -2.46 -9.18 -7.39
C ARG A 97 -3.72 -9.98 -7.08
N ALA A 98 -3.91 -10.34 -5.81
CA ALA A 98 -5.05 -11.15 -5.38
C ALA A 98 -6.42 -10.51 -5.66
N GLN A 99 -6.50 -9.17 -5.69
CA GLN A 99 -7.74 -8.44 -5.94
C GLN A 99 -7.96 -8.11 -7.42
N LEU A 100 -6.90 -7.84 -8.19
CA LEU A 100 -6.98 -7.47 -9.61
C LEU A 100 -7.07 -8.70 -10.51
N ALA A 101 -6.45 -9.82 -10.15
CA ALA A 101 -6.50 -11.06 -10.93
C ALA A 101 -7.91 -11.60 -11.16
N LYS A 102 -8.90 -11.18 -10.38
CA LYS A 102 -10.30 -11.64 -10.50
C LYS A 102 -11.13 -10.91 -11.55
N GLY A 103 -10.63 -9.80 -12.11
CA GLY A 103 -11.45 -9.04 -13.06
C GLY A 103 -10.67 -8.30 -14.14
N GLU A 104 -9.34 -8.19 -13.98
CA GLU A 104 -8.47 -7.41 -14.87
C GLU A 104 -7.29 -8.26 -15.39
N ALA A 105 -7.42 -9.59 -15.34
CA ALA A 105 -6.30 -10.51 -15.66
C ALA A 105 -5.72 -10.28 -17.07
N GLU A 106 -6.56 -9.91 -18.03
CA GLU A 106 -6.17 -9.68 -19.43
C GLU A 106 -5.28 -8.44 -19.60
N HIS A 107 -5.42 -7.47 -18.68
CA HIS A 107 -4.63 -6.24 -18.72
C HIS A 107 -3.32 -6.34 -17.94
N VAL A 108 -3.11 -7.42 -17.17
CA VAL A 108 -1.91 -7.60 -16.33
C VAL A 108 -0.77 -8.16 -17.13
N GLN A 109 0.32 -7.41 -17.28
CA GLN A 109 1.55 -7.82 -17.94
C GLN A 109 2.52 -8.47 -16.96
N ASN A 110 2.84 -7.77 -15.87
CA ASN A 110 3.81 -8.19 -14.88
C ASN A 110 3.25 -8.20 -13.46
N VAL A 111 3.78 -9.10 -12.64
CA VAL A 111 3.47 -9.17 -11.20
C VAL A 111 4.76 -9.31 -10.42
N ILE A 112 5.06 -8.32 -9.59
CA ILE A 112 6.25 -8.25 -8.76
C ILE A 112 5.80 -8.40 -7.31
N VAL A 113 6.23 -9.47 -6.64
CA VAL A 113 5.84 -9.80 -5.26
C VAL A 113 7.08 -10.00 -4.38
N ASP A 114 6.83 -10.16 -3.07
CA ASP A 114 7.88 -10.47 -2.09
C ASP A 114 8.92 -9.35 -1.85
N LEU A 115 8.65 -8.13 -2.26
CA LEU A 115 9.51 -6.97 -1.97
C LEU A 115 9.68 -6.72 -0.46
N SER A 116 8.74 -7.19 0.34
CA SER A 116 8.83 -7.09 1.81
C SER A 116 9.92 -7.95 2.44
N LYS A 117 10.51 -8.89 1.70
CA LYS A 117 11.57 -9.79 2.15
C LYS A 117 12.98 -9.22 1.97
N ILE A 118 13.12 -8.22 1.10
CA ILE A 118 14.38 -7.56 0.78
C ILE A 118 14.39 -6.12 1.26
N PRO A 119 15.56 -5.55 1.56
CA PRO A 119 15.66 -4.14 1.93
C PRO A 119 15.20 -3.25 0.77
N LEU A 120 14.32 -2.28 1.05
CA LEU A 120 13.96 -1.26 0.08
C LEU A 120 15.13 -0.27 -0.08
N THR A 121 15.88 -0.45 -1.15
CA THR A 121 16.99 0.40 -1.59
C THR A 121 16.70 0.94 -2.98
N PHE A 122 17.48 1.91 -3.44
CA PHE A 122 17.35 2.40 -4.81
C PHE A 122 17.62 1.29 -5.83
N ALA A 123 18.61 0.42 -5.59
CA ALA A 123 18.88 -0.73 -6.46
C ALA A 123 17.68 -1.68 -6.58
N THR A 124 16.95 -1.92 -5.49
CA THR A 124 15.71 -2.71 -5.53
C THR A 124 14.63 -2.02 -6.37
N ALA A 125 14.51 -0.70 -6.26
CA ALA A 125 13.57 0.07 -7.05
C ALA A 125 13.98 0.08 -8.54
N SER A 126 15.26 0.17 -8.87
CA SER A 126 15.75 0.09 -10.24
C SER A 126 15.40 -1.23 -10.91
N LEU A 127 15.59 -2.38 -10.22
CA LEU A 127 15.19 -3.68 -10.76
C LEU A 127 13.67 -3.76 -11.04
N VAL A 128 12.86 -3.19 -10.18
CA VAL A 128 11.41 -3.08 -10.42
C VAL A 128 11.13 -2.19 -11.62
N THR A 129 11.84 -1.08 -11.74
CA THR A 129 11.72 -0.12 -12.84
C THR A 129 12.11 -0.75 -14.17
N ASP A 130 13.24 -1.45 -14.23
CA ASP A 130 13.71 -2.14 -15.46
C ASP A 130 12.66 -3.15 -15.97
N THR A 131 12.04 -3.90 -15.05
CA THR A 131 10.97 -4.84 -15.41
C THR A 131 9.75 -4.12 -16.00
N ILE A 132 9.43 -2.93 -15.51
CA ILE A 132 8.28 -2.13 -15.98
C ILE A 132 8.60 -1.45 -17.31
N LEU A 133 9.79 -0.89 -17.46
CA LEU A 133 10.22 -0.19 -18.68
C LEU A 133 10.39 -1.15 -19.88
N ALA A 134 10.76 -2.41 -19.63
CA ALA A 134 10.87 -3.45 -20.67
C ALA A 134 9.59 -3.65 -21.47
N GLU A 135 8.42 -3.28 -20.95
CA GLU A 135 7.13 -3.34 -21.65
C GLU A 135 6.90 -2.22 -22.68
N GLY A 136 7.77 -1.22 -22.73
CA GLY A 136 7.76 -0.15 -23.72
C GLY A 136 6.48 0.69 -23.71
N ALA A 137 5.96 1.04 -22.53
CA ALA A 137 4.86 1.98 -22.40
C ALA A 137 5.38 3.42 -22.48
N GLN A 138 4.59 4.31 -23.07
CA GLN A 138 4.94 5.73 -23.23
C GLN A 138 4.62 6.54 -21.96
N LYS A 139 3.57 6.12 -21.24
CA LYS A 139 3.10 6.77 -20.02
C LYS A 139 2.97 5.76 -18.90
N HIS A 140 3.58 6.04 -17.76
CA HIS A 140 3.51 5.22 -16.55
C HIS A 140 2.77 5.98 -15.46
N GLN A 141 1.72 5.37 -14.92
CA GLN A 141 0.91 5.95 -13.84
C GLN A 141 1.07 5.08 -12.59
N ILE A 142 1.93 5.53 -11.68
CA ILE A 142 2.25 4.82 -10.44
C ILE A 142 1.23 5.20 -9.38
N VAL A 143 0.40 4.24 -8.98
CA VAL A 143 -0.66 4.42 -7.97
C VAL A 143 -0.18 3.90 -6.63
N TYR A 144 -0.02 4.78 -5.66
CA TYR A 144 0.49 4.45 -4.33
C TYR A 144 -0.19 5.26 -3.23
N ASN A 145 0.06 4.90 -1.98
CA ASN A 145 -0.46 5.63 -0.82
C ASN A 145 0.63 6.54 -0.25
N ARG A 146 0.46 7.85 -0.42
CA ARG A 146 1.33 8.86 0.16
C ARG A 146 1.07 8.98 1.66
N PHE A 147 2.11 8.87 2.45
CA PHE A 147 2.03 9.02 3.89
C PHE A 147 1.78 10.48 4.30
N GLN A 148 0.76 10.71 5.10
CA GLN A 148 0.47 12.02 5.69
C GLN A 148 0.75 12.03 7.19
N SER A 149 0.22 11.04 7.88
CA SER A 149 0.41 10.86 9.32
C SER A 149 0.24 9.38 9.68
N VAL A 150 0.50 9.04 10.93
CA VAL A 150 0.32 7.67 11.45
C VAL A 150 -1.08 7.11 11.24
N ILE A 151 -2.08 7.99 11.22
CA ILE A 151 -3.50 7.63 11.10
C ILE A 151 -4.08 7.93 9.71
N SER A 152 -3.31 8.58 8.82
CA SER A 152 -3.83 9.08 7.54
C SER A 152 -2.83 8.89 6.41
N PHE A 153 -3.33 8.40 5.29
CA PHE A 153 -2.62 8.34 4.01
C PHE A 153 -3.52 8.89 2.89
N LYS A 154 -2.90 9.35 1.82
CA LYS A 154 -3.62 9.86 0.63
C LYS A 154 -3.24 9.01 -0.58
N PRO A 155 -4.21 8.36 -1.26
CA PRO A 155 -3.93 7.72 -2.54
C PRO A 155 -3.47 8.79 -3.54
N THR A 156 -2.38 8.52 -4.21
CA THR A 156 -1.71 9.46 -5.13
C THR A 156 -1.33 8.69 -6.38
N VAL A 157 -1.42 9.37 -7.51
CA VAL A 157 -0.92 8.89 -8.80
C VAL A 157 0.24 9.78 -9.18
N ALA A 158 1.39 9.19 -9.46
CA ALA A 158 2.52 9.90 -10.06
C ALA A 158 2.62 9.48 -11.52
N THR A 159 2.76 10.46 -12.41
CA THR A 159 2.86 10.24 -13.84
C THR A 159 4.31 10.42 -14.29
N VAL A 160 4.83 9.44 -15.01
CA VAL A 160 6.16 9.47 -15.62
C VAL A 160 6.03 9.09 -17.09
N PHE A 161 6.70 9.81 -17.96
CA PHE A 161 6.69 9.59 -19.40
C PHE A 161 7.99 8.93 -19.89
N SER A 162 7.94 8.33 -21.08
CA SER A 162 9.12 7.93 -21.81
C SER A 162 9.92 9.15 -22.30
N SER A 163 11.18 8.95 -22.72
CA SER A 163 12.02 10.00 -23.29
C SER A 163 11.36 10.74 -24.46
N ASP A 164 10.74 9.98 -25.36
CA ASP A 164 10.08 10.53 -26.55
C ASP A 164 8.90 11.48 -26.20
N GLU A 165 8.12 11.12 -25.18
CA GLU A 165 7.01 11.95 -24.73
C GLU A 165 7.50 13.19 -23.97
N TYR A 166 8.63 13.09 -23.25
CA TYR A 166 9.26 14.28 -22.67
C TYR A 166 9.80 15.22 -23.75
N GLU A 167 10.33 14.72 -24.85
CA GLU A 167 10.80 15.53 -25.97
C GLU A 167 9.63 16.26 -26.66
N LYS A 168 8.55 15.55 -26.96
CA LYS A 168 7.32 16.15 -27.49
C LYS A 168 6.72 17.20 -26.56
N ALA A 169 6.71 16.95 -25.27
CA ALA A 169 6.22 17.87 -24.25
C ALA A 169 7.10 19.14 -24.14
N ALA A 170 8.40 18.99 -24.34
CA ALA A 170 9.33 20.14 -24.40
C ALA A 170 9.12 20.96 -25.66
N GLU A 171 8.98 20.34 -26.83
CA GLU A 171 8.65 21.02 -28.10
C GLU A 171 7.31 21.75 -28.04
N ALA A 172 6.32 21.16 -27.34
CA ALA A 172 5.02 21.80 -27.10
C ALA A 172 5.07 22.93 -26.05
N GLY A 173 6.24 23.19 -25.43
CA GLY A 173 6.42 24.23 -24.40
C GLY A 173 5.80 23.89 -23.04
N SER A 174 5.40 22.63 -22.84
CA SER A 174 4.83 22.15 -21.57
C SER A 174 5.89 21.89 -20.50
N ILE A 175 7.13 21.64 -20.93
CA ILE A 175 8.30 21.44 -20.10
C ILE A 175 9.37 22.41 -20.56
N LYS A 176 9.99 23.10 -19.61
CA LYS A 176 10.93 24.18 -19.91
C LYS A 176 12.38 23.71 -19.87
N PHE A 177 12.74 22.76 -20.71
CA PHE A 177 14.12 22.31 -20.86
C PHE A 177 15.04 23.39 -21.44
N ASP A 178 14.50 24.31 -22.22
CA ASP A 178 15.26 25.38 -22.86
C ASP A 178 15.77 26.44 -21.85
N GLU A 179 15.29 26.40 -20.59
CA GLU A 179 15.84 27.19 -19.48
C GLU A 179 17.14 26.59 -18.91
N TYR A 180 17.51 25.36 -19.33
CA TYR A 180 18.71 24.66 -18.86
C TYR A 180 19.70 24.48 -20.02
N GLU A 181 20.96 24.82 -19.78
CA GLU A 181 22.05 24.56 -20.70
C GLU A 181 22.54 23.11 -20.48
N MET A 182 22.45 22.30 -21.50
CA MET A 182 22.88 20.90 -21.45
C MET A 182 24.29 20.78 -22.03
N GLU A 183 25.27 20.56 -21.18
CA GLU A 183 26.64 20.21 -21.60
C GLU A 183 26.79 18.68 -21.52
N GLY A 184 27.13 18.02 -22.63
CA GLY A 184 27.42 16.59 -22.60
C GLY A 184 26.93 15.80 -23.84
N PRO A 185 26.37 14.58 -23.66
CA PRO A 185 25.93 13.75 -24.76
C PRO A 185 24.77 14.38 -25.56
N GLU A 186 24.43 13.78 -26.69
CA GLU A 186 23.29 14.21 -27.48
C GLU A 186 22.02 14.32 -26.63
N ARG A 187 21.18 15.29 -26.92
CA ARG A 187 19.95 15.60 -26.15
C ARG A 187 19.05 14.37 -26.00
N SER A 188 18.94 13.54 -27.01
CA SER A 188 18.14 12.30 -26.99
C SER A 188 18.68 11.28 -25.98
N GLU A 189 19.98 11.06 -25.93
CA GLU A 189 20.64 10.17 -24.97
C GLU A 189 20.47 10.69 -23.54
N PHE A 190 20.67 11.98 -23.33
CA PHE A 190 20.45 12.63 -22.02
C PHE A 190 19.00 12.49 -21.55
N LEU A 191 18.02 12.68 -22.42
CA LEU A 191 16.59 12.55 -22.10
C LEU A 191 16.21 11.12 -21.78
N LEU A 192 16.80 10.13 -22.43
CA LEU A 192 16.61 8.73 -22.13
C LEU A 192 17.07 8.40 -20.71
N ASP A 193 18.33 8.74 -20.41
CA ASP A 193 18.92 8.53 -19.07
C ASP A 193 18.12 9.25 -17.98
N LEU A 194 17.69 10.48 -18.27
CA LEU A 194 16.88 11.28 -17.34
C LEU A 194 15.50 10.66 -17.10
N ALA A 195 14.85 10.13 -18.14
CA ALA A 195 13.54 9.49 -18.02
C ALA A 195 13.64 8.19 -17.19
N GLU A 196 14.64 7.36 -17.45
CA GLU A 196 14.90 6.12 -16.70
C GLU A 196 15.24 6.44 -15.24
N PHE A 197 16.11 7.41 -15.00
CA PHE A 197 16.46 7.86 -13.64
C PHE A 197 15.22 8.41 -12.91
N ASN A 198 14.41 9.24 -13.57
CA ASN A 198 13.19 9.79 -12.99
C ASN A 198 12.21 8.67 -12.60
N MET A 199 12.01 7.68 -13.49
CA MET A 199 11.15 6.54 -13.20
C MET A 199 11.66 5.75 -11.99
N GLY A 200 12.96 5.49 -11.89
CA GLY A 200 13.61 4.84 -10.75
C GLY A 200 13.42 5.59 -9.45
N VAL A 201 13.61 6.91 -9.47
CA VAL A 201 13.45 7.77 -8.28
C VAL A 201 11.99 7.85 -7.83
N VAL A 202 11.05 8.02 -8.75
CA VAL A 202 9.61 8.05 -8.44
C VAL A 202 9.14 6.71 -7.91
N MET A 203 9.58 5.61 -8.50
CA MET A 203 9.28 4.25 -8.02
C MET A 203 9.86 4.03 -6.60
N TYR A 204 11.09 4.41 -6.36
CA TYR A 204 11.71 4.31 -5.03
C TYR A 204 10.93 5.09 -3.97
N ASN A 205 10.54 6.30 -4.29
CA ASN A 205 9.70 7.11 -3.40
C ASN A 205 8.33 6.45 -3.18
N ALA A 206 7.66 5.97 -4.23
CA ALA A 206 6.36 5.32 -4.13
C ALA A 206 6.39 4.07 -3.24
N LEU A 207 7.44 3.25 -3.37
CA LEU A 207 7.67 2.08 -2.52
C LEU A 207 7.85 2.47 -1.05
N LEU A 208 8.66 3.50 -0.75
CA LEU A 208 8.89 3.97 0.61
C LEU A 208 7.65 4.62 1.22
N GLU A 209 6.94 5.46 0.47
CA GLU A 209 5.67 6.08 0.87
C GLU A 209 4.62 5.02 1.20
N ASN A 210 4.44 4.06 0.32
CA ASN A 210 3.47 2.99 0.51
C ASN A 210 3.85 2.08 1.69
N SER A 211 5.12 1.73 1.85
CA SER A 211 5.61 0.93 2.99
C SER A 211 5.42 1.65 4.33
N THR A 212 5.68 2.95 4.37
CA THR A 212 5.46 3.76 5.58
C THR A 212 3.98 3.88 5.91
N SER A 213 3.14 4.12 4.91
CA SER A 213 1.68 4.15 5.05
C SER A 213 1.11 2.81 5.51
N GLU A 214 1.66 1.70 5.00
CA GLU A 214 1.32 0.34 5.40
C GLU A 214 1.60 0.09 6.89
N LEU A 215 2.78 0.50 7.38
CA LEU A 215 3.14 0.37 8.79
C LEU A 215 2.23 1.20 9.70
N GLY A 216 1.92 2.43 9.32
CA GLY A 216 0.98 3.29 10.03
C GLY A 216 -0.42 2.68 10.09
N SER A 217 -0.95 2.26 8.95
CA SER A 217 -2.27 1.64 8.84
C SER A 217 -2.35 0.31 9.59
N ARG A 218 -1.29 -0.51 9.57
CA ARG A 218 -1.20 -1.73 10.35
C ARG A 218 -1.21 -1.43 11.84
N MET A 219 -0.45 -0.45 12.30
CA MET A 219 -0.43 -0.05 13.70
C MET A 219 -1.82 0.33 14.17
N GLN A 220 -2.55 1.16 13.43
CA GLN A 220 -3.90 1.59 13.75
C GLN A 220 -4.91 0.43 13.74
N SER A 221 -4.84 -0.45 12.72
CA SER A 221 -5.72 -1.61 12.62
C SER A 221 -5.52 -2.59 13.77
N MET A 222 -4.26 -2.80 14.18
CA MET A 222 -3.93 -3.69 15.31
C MET A 222 -4.35 -3.06 16.65
N GLU A 223 -4.27 -1.74 16.80
CA GLU A 223 -4.80 -1.04 17.96
C GLU A 223 -6.30 -1.23 18.11
N ASN A 224 -7.05 -0.98 17.03
CA ASN A 224 -8.50 -1.17 17.01
C ASN A 224 -8.88 -2.63 17.29
N SER A 225 -8.16 -3.58 16.68
CA SER A 225 -8.38 -5.01 16.90
C SER A 225 -8.10 -5.42 18.35
N THR A 226 -7.05 -4.88 18.97
CA THR A 226 -6.70 -5.13 20.38
C THR A 226 -7.80 -4.60 21.31
N LYS A 227 -8.30 -3.39 21.05
CA LYS A 227 -9.42 -2.80 21.81
C LYS A 227 -10.68 -3.64 21.66
N ASN A 228 -11.06 -3.99 20.44
CA ASN A 228 -12.23 -4.82 20.17
C ASN A 228 -12.14 -6.20 20.85
N ALA A 229 -10.97 -6.83 20.83
CA ALA A 229 -10.74 -8.10 21.51
C ALA A 229 -10.87 -7.96 23.04
N LYS A 230 -10.39 -6.86 23.63
CA LYS A 230 -10.54 -6.58 25.05
C LYS A 230 -12.01 -6.40 25.45
N ASP A 231 -12.76 -5.62 24.67
CA ASP A 231 -14.18 -5.36 24.91
C ASP A 231 -15.01 -6.66 24.79
N MET A 232 -14.70 -7.48 23.78
CA MET A 232 -15.32 -8.80 23.60
C MET A 232 -15.02 -9.73 24.78
N LEU A 233 -13.76 -9.73 25.27
CA LEU A 233 -13.36 -10.54 26.42
C LEU A 233 -14.14 -10.13 27.68
N GLY A 234 -14.34 -8.83 27.89
CA GLY A 234 -15.18 -8.32 28.99
C GLY A 234 -16.62 -8.82 28.92
N LYS A 235 -17.25 -8.70 27.75
CA LYS A 235 -18.61 -9.20 27.51
C LYS A 235 -18.73 -10.70 27.73
N LEU A 236 -17.77 -11.49 27.23
CA LEU A 236 -17.74 -12.93 27.40
C LEU A 236 -17.54 -13.33 28.87
N THR A 237 -16.77 -12.57 29.64
CA THR A 237 -16.55 -12.81 31.07
C THR A 237 -17.84 -12.58 31.86
N LEU A 238 -18.57 -11.51 31.57
CA LEU A 238 -19.86 -11.24 32.18
C LEU A 238 -20.89 -12.33 31.86
N LEU A 239 -20.98 -12.72 30.59
CA LEU A 239 -21.87 -13.79 30.14
C LEU A 239 -21.54 -15.12 30.81
N TYR A 240 -20.28 -15.48 30.87
CA TYR A 240 -19.80 -16.70 31.54
C TYR A 240 -20.18 -16.72 33.02
N ASN A 241 -19.91 -15.63 33.75
CA ASN A 241 -20.26 -15.56 35.16
C ASN A 241 -21.76 -15.65 35.39
N ARG A 242 -22.59 -14.98 34.54
CA ARG A 242 -24.04 -15.09 34.61
C ARG A 242 -24.54 -16.51 34.35
N THR A 243 -24.04 -17.17 33.33
CA THR A 243 -24.41 -18.55 33.00
C THR A 243 -23.96 -19.51 34.09
N ARG A 244 -22.75 -19.35 34.62
CA ARG A 244 -22.26 -20.14 35.73
C ARG A 244 -23.13 -20.01 36.98
N GLN A 245 -23.52 -18.78 37.35
CA GLN A 245 -24.41 -18.54 38.48
C GLN A 245 -25.79 -19.19 38.26
N ALA A 246 -26.35 -19.08 37.05
CA ALA A 246 -27.61 -19.72 36.70
C ALA A 246 -27.52 -21.24 36.78
N SER A 247 -26.44 -21.85 36.30
CA SER A 247 -26.20 -23.31 36.39
C SER A 247 -26.13 -23.77 37.85
N ILE A 248 -25.33 -23.09 38.68
CA ILE A 248 -25.22 -23.41 40.10
C ILE A 248 -26.58 -23.31 40.80
N THR A 249 -27.39 -22.27 40.46
CA THR A 249 -28.73 -22.10 41.06
C THR A 249 -29.67 -23.22 40.64
N THR A 250 -29.63 -23.63 39.36
CA THR A 250 -30.42 -24.77 38.86
C THR A 250 -30.02 -26.06 39.56
N GLU A 251 -28.72 -26.36 39.66
CA GLU A 251 -28.22 -27.56 40.36
C GLU A 251 -28.63 -27.57 41.84
N LEU A 252 -28.61 -26.42 42.54
CA LEU A 252 -29.11 -26.35 43.93
C LEU A 252 -30.61 -26.60 44.03
N ILE A 253 -31.42 -26.06 43.09
CA ILE A 253 -32.88 -26.30 43.07
C ILE A 253 -33.15 -27.78 42.83
N GLU A 254 -32.44 -28.43 41.93
CA GLU A 254 -32.58 -29.87 41.66
C GLU A 254 -32.27 -30.71 42.90
N ILE A 255 -31.15 -30.39 43.63
CA ILE A 255 -30.78 -31.09 44.87
C ILE A 255 -31.86 -30.87 45.95
N ILE A 256 -32.34 -29.67 46.15
CA ILE A 256 -33.36 -29.35 47.16
C ILE A 256 -34.68 -30.04 46.82
N SER A 257 -35.10 -30.00 45.53
CA SER A 257 -36.32 -30.69 45.08
C SER A 257 -36.22 -32.22 45.23
N GLY A 258 -35.05 -32.80 44.93
CA GLY A 258 -34.80 -34.21 45.14
C GLY A 258 -34.81 -34.62 46.61
N ALA A 259 -34.21 -33.82 47.51
CA ALA A 259 -34.25 -34.04 48.98
C ALA A 259 -35.69 -34.01 49.50
N SER A 260 -36.46 -32.94 49.13
CA SER A 260 -37.87 -32.82 49.55
C SER A 260 -38.77 -33.95 49.06
N ALA A 261 -38.48 -34.53 47.87
CA ALA A 261 -39.23 -35.66 47.37
C ALA A 261 -38.92 -37.00 48.10
N LEU A 262 -37.82 -37.08 48.83
CA LEU A 262 -37.45 -38.22 49.63
C LEU A 262 -37.95 -38.15 51.08
N GLU A 263 -38.29 -36.98 51.56
CA GLU A 263 -38.81 -36.75 52.94
C GLU A 263 -40.38 -36.80 53.01
N GLY A 264 -41.08 -36.86 51.90
CA GLY A 264 -42.52 -37.04 51.78
C GLY A 264 -42.90 -38.45 51.34
#